data_9c445901e3a17dd3c8fe2a6ab29052de
#
_entry.id   9c445901e3a17dd3c8fe2a6ab29052de
#
_cell.length_a   1.000
_cell.length_b   1.000
_cell.length_c   1.000
_cell.angle_alpha   90.00
_cell.angle_beta   90.00
_cell.angle_gamma   90.00
#
_symmetry.space_group_name_H-M   'P 1'
#
loop_
_entity.id
_entity.type
_entity.pdbx_description
1 polymer ?
#
loop_
_entity_poly.entity_id
_entity_poly.type
_entity_poly.pdbx_seq_one_letter_code
_entity_poly.pdbx_strand_id
1 'polypeptide(L)'
;ILPLCCVALASCSDLNVETPTVEETREVKTVLTAVIGSETKTVLGDKNESGEYPVSWSALDKINVNGCESTGVVLNSGSATANFSFTDEMTAPYRAIYPASAYSSETVVSIPGNQTYKAGTFDEGSAVLYAYSTAGSRLVFHQLMSYLKLSFNTEADPDNIKTIVVKSKGAEPMSGDFNFDFTALSPALSPMPEAPVGSVTVDCGEDGVALGTDVIVAIPAQKYASGIEITTTDVNGDKTVHVLNTAFTAHPGTIYPMPITFEFYPGTRKKPVKVHQTVGGIEKDVLWAPVYCGYSKEHPNGLLYQYGRAKGQPYYPASGSSAIVKVGPVQDPNDEYFYKGSKWYSGTALTSWPMSESEIGYVEGKIANPCPSGWRVPTIAELDGLLKIGFTQSSNWAFSDGGGSDAQKEMSVVEAGFTLKDDSGLFFAAVGGRAASGGNPGGSFYRSNEEAYARIWASDRNNSDMTKASCLSLQRKKNSVARGISVRCVKEQ
;
A
#
# COMPACT_ATOMS: atom_id res chain seq x y z
N ILE A 1 1.39 -34.15 76.23
CA ILE A 1 2.53 -35.04 76.07
C ILE A 1 3.34 -34.55 74.87
N LEU A 2 4.43 -33.87 75.18
CA LEU A 2 5.58 -33.65 74.28
C LEU A 2 6.27 -35.01 74.03
N PRO A 3 7.03 -35.17 72.94
CA PRO A 3 8.43 -34.70 72.94
C PRO A 3 8.88 -34.14 71.55
N LEU A 4 9.78 -33.22 71.62
CA LEU A 4 11.22 -33.27 71.45
C LEU A 4 11.71 -33.27 69.98
N CYS A 5 12.11 -32.14 69.54
CA CYS A 5 13.42 -31.68 69.17
C CYS A 5 14.32 -32.61 68.34
N CYS A 6 14.62 -32.17 67.11
CA CYS A 6 15.93 -32.34 66.51
C CYS A 6 16.26 -31.14 65.62
N VAL A 7 17.22 -30.37 66.08
CA VAL A 7 17.93 -29.33 65.35
C VAL A 7 18.89 -30.03 64.39
N ALA A 8 18.76 -29.77 63.09
CA ALA A 8 19.81 -30.09 62.14
C ALA A 8 20.39 -28.76 61.62
N LEU A 9 21.59 -28.48 62.03
CA LEU A 9 22.48 -27.47 61.45
C LEU A 9 22.87 -27.94 60.06
N ALA A 10 22.39 -27.24 59.04
CA ALA A 10 22.91 -27.35 57.67
C ALA A 10 23.81 -26.13 57.43
N SER A 11 25.04 -26.43 57.09
CA SER A 11 26.14 -25.54 56.82
C SER A 11 25.85 -24.55 55.69
N CYS A 12 26.35 -23.34 55.85
CA CYS A 12 26.58 -22.37 54.79
C CYS A 12 27.35 -23.01 53.63
N SER A 13 26.73 -23.10 52.46
CA SER A 13 27.43 -23.28 51.22
C SER A 13 27.58 -21.92 50.54
N ASP A 14 28.78 -21.65 50.20
CA ASP A 14 29.38 -20.56 49.44
C ASP A 14 28.41 -19.71 48.63
N LEU A 15 28.26 -18.47 49.05
CA LEU A 15 27.92 -17.36 48.18
C LEU A 15 29.08 -17.19 47.20
N ASN A 16 28.94 -17.72 45.98
CA ASN A 16 29.69 -17.22 44.83
C ASN A 16 29.30 -15.76 44.62
N VAL A 17 30.09 -14.88 45.22
CA VAL A 17 30.13 -13.49 44.77
C VAL A 17 30.79 -13.55 43.40
N GLU A 18 29.98 -13.50 42.35
CA GLU A 18 30.47 -13.13 41.01
C GLU A 18 31.14 -11.77 41.18
N THR A 19 32.44 -11.77 41.15
CA THR A 19 33.22 -10.54 40.97
C THR A 19 32.71 -9.88 39.72
N PRO A 20 32.27 -8.61 39.77
CA PRO A 20 31.89 -7.91 38.54
C PRO A 20 33.12 -7.99 37.63
N THR A 21 32.95 -8.57 36.45
CA THR A 21 33.92 -8.49 35.37
C THR A 21 34.22 -7.02 35.18
N VAL A 22 35.40 -6.58 35.58
CA VAL A 22 35.95 -5.28 35.24
C VAL A 22 36.01 -5.30 33.73
N GLU A 23 35.12 -4.54 33.05
CA GLU A 23 35.32 -4.22 31.64
C GLU A 23 36.73 -3.62 31.55
N GLU A 24 37.65 -4.37 30.95
CA GLU A 24 38.98 -3.83 30.61
C GLU A 24 38.72 -2.58 29.76
N THR A 25 38.94 -1.42 30.37
CA THR A 25 38.95 -0.15 29.64
C THR A 25 40.11 -0.22 28.66
N ARG A 26 39.80 -0.63 27.41
CA ARG A 26 40.78 -0.67 26.33
C ARG A 26 41.37 0.73 26.15
N GLU A 27 42.69 0.84 26.24
CA GLU A 27 43.40 2.10 26.13
C GLU A 27 43.18 2.70 24.74
N VAL A 28 42.69 3.93 24.70
CA VAL A 28 42.49 4.68 23.43
C VAL A 28 43.87 5.13 22.94
N LYS A 29 44.23 4.68 21.72
CA LYS A 29 45.53 5.00 21.11
C LYS A 29 45.45 6.06 20.01
N THR A 30 44.30 6.09 19.31
CA THR A 30 44.08 7.05 18.23
C THR A 30 42.74 7.76 18.39
N VAL A 31 42.72 9.08 18.18
CA VAL A 31 41.50 9.90 18.09
C VAL A 31 41.52 10.66 16.78
N LEU A 32 40.43 10.49 15.99
CA LEU A 32 40.24 11.19 14.73
C LEU A 32 39.01 12.09 14.80
N THR A 33 39.13 13.30 14.29
CA THR A 33 38.04 14.29 14.21
C THR A 33 37.29 14.10 12.91
N ALA A 34 36.07 13.63 12.96
CA ALA A 34 35.19 13.55 11.81
C ALA A 34 34.36 14.83 11.67
N VAL A 35 34.33 15.36 10.48
CA VAL A 35 33.54 16.55 10.10
C VAL A 35 32.63 16.17 8.96
N ILE A 36 31.35 16.47 9.13
CA ILE A 36 30.38 16.31 8.05
C ILE A 36 30.57 17.47 7.09
N GLY A 37 30.84 17.18 5.81
CA GLY A 37 30.92 18.21 4.76
C GLY A 37 29.56 18.91 4.58
N SER A 38 29.54 20.11 4.06
CA SER A 38 28.31 20.90 3.83
C SER A 38 27.27 20.19 2.94
N GLU A 39 27.71 19.21 2.16
CA GLU A 39 26.86 18.39 1.26
C GLU A 39 26.47 17.05 1.85
N THR A 40 26.73 16.80 3.13
CA THR A 40 26.68 15.48 3.76
C THR A 40 25.64 15.43 4.86
N LYS A 41 24.90 14.31 5.01
CA LYS A 41 23.78 14.20 5.97
C LYS A 41 23.73 12.82 6.64
N THR A 42 23.74 12.75 7.99
CA THR A 42 23.55 11.50 8.77
C THR A 42 22.23 11.46 9.53
N VAL A 43 21.80 12.56 10.13
CA VAL A 43 20.43 12.72 10.69
C VAL A 43 19.81 13.94 10.04
N LEU A 44 18.59 13.81 9.53
CA LEU A 44 17.87 14.91 8.92
C LEU A 44 17.24 15.76 10.02
N GLY A 45 17.72 16.99 10.20
CA GLY A 45 17.00 18.00 10.97
C GLY A 45 15.86 18.63 10.16
N ASP A 46 15.11 19.52 10.79
CA ASP A 46 14.12 20.33 10.10
C ASP A 46 14.80 21.19 9.02
N LYS A 47 14.08 21.43 7.93
CA LYS A 47 14.56 22.27 6.85
C LYS A 47 14.86 23.68 7.38
N ASN A 48 16.10 24.14 7.23
CA ASN A 48 16.51 25.48 7.66
C ASN A 48 15.96 26.57 6.71
N GLU A 49 16.15 27.84 7.09
CA GLU A 49 15.71 29.00 6.29
C GLU A 49 16.36 29.03 4.88
N SER A 50 17.53 28.43 4.71
CA SER A 50 18.23 28.28 3.44
C SER A 50 17.71 27.13 2.58
N GLY A 51 16.74 26.36 3.09
CA GLY A 51 16.17 25.23 2.39
C GLY A 51 16.99 23.94 2.50
N GLU A 52 18.02 23.91 3.34
CA GLU A 52 18.86 22.77 3.59
C GLU A 52 18.37 21.99 4.82
N TYR A 53 18.66 20.71 4.86
CA TYR A 53 18.40 19.85 6.01
C TYR A 53 19.71 19.68 6.79
N PRO A 54 19.88 20.32 7.97
CA PRO A 54 21.10 20.18 8.77
C PRO A 54 21.27 18.75 9.24
N VAL A 55 22.51 18.34 9.41
CA VAL A 55 22.87 16.98 9.75
C VAL A 55 23.93 16.95 10.83
N SER A 56 23.80 15.96 11.69
CA SER A 56 24.64 15.81 12.86
C SER A 56 25.06 14.36 13.11
N TRP A 57 26.20 14.18 13.75
CA TRP A 57 26.61 12.92 14.35
C TRP A 57 25.73 12.59 15.55
N SER A 58 25.52 11.30 15.78
CA SER A 58 24.83 10.75 16.95
C SER A 58 25.82 10.08 17.91
N ALA A 59 25.43 9.93 19.16
CA ALA A 59 26.25 9.29 20.19
C ALA A 59 26.43 7.77 19.97
N LEU A 60 25.66 7.19 19.05
CA LEU A 60 25.73 5.77 18.71
C LEU A 60 26.47 5.51 17.39
N ASP A 61 26.90 6.55 16.71
CA ASP A 61 27.58 6.42 15.43
C ASP A 61 28.94 5.74 15.59
N LYS A 62 29.24 4.88 14.62
CA LYS A 62 30.53 4.22 14.49
C LYS A 62 31.05 4.38 13.07
N ILE A 63 32.33 4.65 12.97
CA ILE A 63 33.06 4.70 11.70
C ILE A 63 34.09 3.58 11.65
N ASN A 64 34.40 3.12 10.43
CA ASN A 64 35.55 2.27 10.19
C ASN A 64 36.65 3.08 9.52
N VAL A 65 37.88 2.96 9.99
CA VAL A 65 39.05 3.59 9.39
C VAL A 65 40.12 2.53 9.17
N ASN A 66 40.53 2.34 7.92
CA ASN A 66 41.57 1.36 7.52
C ASN A 66 41.30 -0.07 8.06
N GLY A 67 40.04 -0.47 8.15
CA GLY A 67 39.63 -1.79 8.68
C GLY A 67 39.38 -1.83 10.18
N CYS A 68 39.65 -0.75 10.93
CA CYS A 68 39.41 -0.66 12.36
C CYS A 68 38.12 0.08 12.68
N GLU A 69 37.21 -0.53 13.45
CA GLU A 69 35.98 0.12 13.91
C GLU A 69 36.24 1.02 15.12
N SER A 70 35.61 2.19 15.18
CA SER A 70 35.69 3.10 16.32
C SER A 70 35.07 2.49 17.58
N THR A 71 35.66 2.71 18.73
CA THR A 71 35.23 2.19 20.05
C THR A 71 34.41 3.21 20.84
N GLY A 72 34.45 4.47 20.47
CA GLY A 72 33.70 5.55 21.12
C GLY A 72 33.60 6.78 20.24
N VAL A 73 32.60 7.62 20.54
CA VAL A 73 32.38 8.90 19.89
C VAL A 73 32.12 9.98 20.94
N VAL A 74 32.73 11.15 20.75
CA VAL A 74 32.46 12.35 21.53
C VAL A 74 31.97 13.43 20.60
N LEU A 75 30.72 13.86 20.80
CA LEU A 75 30.08 14.89 20.00
C LEU A 75 30.58 16.28 20.41
N ASN A 76 30.94 17.11 19.42
CA ASN A 76 31.28 18.51 19.65
C ASN A 76 30.02 19.40 19.52
N SER A 77 30.15 20.63 20.00
CA SER A 77 29.05 21.60 19.91
C SER A 77 28.56 21.77 18.46
N GLY A 78 27.26 21.56 18.24
CA GLY A 78 26.63 21.65 16.92
C GLY A 78 26.58 20.33 16.13
N SER A 79 27.13 19.23 16.69
CA SER A 79 27.06 17.85 16.18
C SER A 79 27.47 17.57 14.73
N ALA A 80 27.86 18.59 13.94
CA ALA A 80 28.49 18.40 12.62
C ALA A 80 29.94 17.90 12.73
N THR A 81 30.51 17.93 13.93
CA THR A 81 31.86 17.47 14.23
C THR A 81 31.85 16.54 15.43
N ALA A 82 32.54 15.42 15.30
CA ALA A 82 32.68 14.44 16.37
C ALA A 82 34.11 13.89 16.43
N ASN A 83 34.55 13.47 17.61
CA ASN A 83 35.82 12.78 17.78
C ASN A 83 35.55 11.29 17.98
N PHE A 84 36.12 10.46 17.11
CA PHE A 84 36.03 9.02 17.18
C PHE A 84 37.32 8.44 17.75
N SER A 85 37.19 7.52 18.70
CA SER A 85 38.28 6.88 19.42
C SER A 85 38.51 5.47 18.89
N PHE A 86 39.79 5.06 18.85
CA PHE A 86 40.22 3.74 18.40
C PHE A 86 41.23 3.16 19.38
N THR A 87 41.22 1.85 19.54
CA THR A 87 42.21 1.12 20.35
C THR A 87 43.48 0.80 19.59
N ASP A 88 43.48 0.95 18.28
CA ASP A 88 44.63 0.72 17.44
C ASP A 88 45.40 2.02 17.18
N GLU A 89 46.71 1.92 17.05
CA GLU A 89 47.56 3.02 16.57
C GLU A 89 47.45 3.07 15.04
N MET A 90 46.96 4.17 14.53
CA MET A 90 46.73 4.32 13.10
C MET A 90 47.56 5.49 12.53
N THR A 91 48.01 5.30 11.29
CA THR A 91 48.73 6.30 10.54
C THR A 91 48.06 6.57 9.22
N ALA A 92 48.19 7.83 8.72
CA ALA A 92 47.72 8.20 7.39
C ALA A 92 48.47 7.40 6.29
N PRO A 93 47.86 7.20 5.10
CA PRO A 93 46.54 7.72 4.69
C PRO A 93 45.40 7.03 5.35
N TYR A 94 44.37 7.80 5.72
CA TYR A 94 43.11 7.29 6.31
C TYR A 94 42.05 7.14 5.24
N ARG A 95 41.46 5.93 5.16
CA ARG A 95 40.25 5.60 4.39
C ARG A 95 39.14 5.34 5.40
N ALA A 96 38.17 6.21 5.48
CA ALA A 96 37.11 6.12 6.46
C ALA A 96 35.75 5.90 5.80
N ILE A 97 34.91 5.09 6.42
CA ILE A 97 33.54 4.81 6.00
C ILE A 97 32.59 4.94 7.20
N TYR A 98 31.39 5.45 6.95
CA TYR A 98 30.25 5.46 7.86
C TYR A 98 29.02 4.88 7.15
N PRO A 99 28.17 4.09 7.81
CA PRO A 99 28.44 3.49 9.11
C PRO A 99 29.59 2.46 9.02
N ALA A 100 30.16 2.10 10.16
CA ALA A 100 31.29 1.16 10.20
C ALA A 100 30.95 -0.18 9.50
N SER A 101 29.68 -0.61 9.56
CA SER A 101 29.16 -1.82 8.91
C SER A 101 29.20 -1.76 7.38
N ALA A 102 29.33 -0.57 6.78
CA ALA A 102 29.46 -0.45 5.32
C ALA A 102 30.88 -0.74 4.82
N TYR A 103 31.86 -0.92 5.69
CA TYR A 103 33.20 -1.31 5.32
C TYR A 103 33.27 -2.80 5.02
N SER A 104 33.61 -3.16 3.79
CA SER A 104 33.86 -4.56 3.40
C SER A 104 35.35 -4.83 3.22
N SER A 105 36.07 -3.92 2.54
CA SER A 105 37.53 -3.95 2.41
C SER A 105 38.07 -2.56 2.05
N GLU A 106 39.41 -2.44 1.84
CA GLU A 106 40.03 -1.17 1.42
C GLU A 106 39.54 -0.62 0.09
N THR A 107 38.89 -1.45 -0.73
CA THR A 107 38.40 -1.09 -2.06
C THR A 107 36.94 -1.46 -2.27
N VAL A 108 36.24 -1.94 -1.24
CA VAL A 108 34.84 -2.40 -1.34
C VAL A 108 34.01 -1.80 -0.23
N VAL A 109 32.90 -1.20 -0.63
CA VAL A 109 31.86 -0.63 0.24
C VAL A 109 30.57 -1.42 0.06
N SER A 110 29.95 -1.81 1.17
CA SER A 110 28.68 -2.53 1.17
C SER A 110 27.51 -1.58 1.40
N ILE A 111 26.56 -1.56 0.47
CA ILE A 111 25.34 -0.75 0.55
C ILE A 111 24.19 -1.66 1.06
N PRO A 112 23.53 -1.33 2.20
CA PRO A 112 22.48 -2.16 2.74
C PRO A 112 21.24 -2.18 1.84
N GLY A 113 20.69 -3.37 1.59
CA GLY A 113 19.46 -3.57 0.82
C GLY A 113 18.18 -3.41 1.65
N ASN A 114 18.29 -3.53 2.97
CA ASN A 114 17.17 -3.37 3.89
C ASN A 114 17.35 -2.11 4.72
N GLN A 115 16.30 -1.33 4.80
CA GLN A 115 16.22 -0.07 5.54
C GLN A 115 15.00 -0.11 6.46
N THR A 116 15.07 0.57 7.58
CA THR A 116 13.95 0.70 8.52
C THR A 116 13.39 2.12 8.44
N TYR A 117 12.07 2.23 8.36
CA TYR A 117 11.41 3.54 8.40
C TYR A 117 11.76 4.31 9.68
N LYS A 118 12.11 5.58 9.51
CA LYS A 118 12.33 6.55 10.59
C LYS A 118 11.50 7.80 10.32
N ALA A 119 10.69 8.21 11.28
CA ALA A 119 9.84 9.38 11.13
C ALA A 119 10.67 10.66 10.93
N GLY A 120 10.40 11.37 9.83
CA GLY A 120 11.06 12.63 9.50
C GLY A 120 12.51 12.54 9.00
N THR A 121 13.10 11.33 8.94
CA THR A 121 14.48 11.11 8.52
C THR A 121 14.62 9.81 7.72
N PHE A 122 15.82 9.42 7.38
CA PHE A 122 16.17 8.14 6.75
C PHE A 122 16.79 7.17 7.78
N ASP A 123 16.91 5.91 7.40
CA ASP A 123 17.66 4.92 8.18
C ASP A 123 19.15 5.28 8.22
N GLU A 124 19.67 5.57 9.41
CA GLU A 124 21.07 5.96 9.64
C GLU A 124 22.05 4.91 9.10
N GLY A 125 21.71 3.61 9.25
CA GLY A 125 22.49 2.50 8.70
C GLY A 125 22.62 2.50 7.18
N SER A 126 21.76 3.24 6.48
CA SER A 126 21.73 3.33 5.02
C SER A 126 22.36 4.62 4.48
N ALA A 127 22.79 5.53 5.34
CA ALA A 127 23.43 6.79 4.98
C ALA A 127 24.94 6.63 4.83
N VAL A 128 25.40 5.98 3.77
CA VAL A 128 26.82 5.67 3.61
C VAL A 128 27.63 6.90 3.22
N LEU A 129 28.67 7.21 4.04
CA LEU A 129 29.59 8.31 3.85
C LEU A 129 31.01 7.78 3.75
N TYR A 130 31.88 8.49 3.06
CA TYR A 130 33.31 8.21 3.01
C TYR A 130 34.14 9.44 3.32
N ALA A 131 35.37 9.22 3.81
CA ALA A 131 36.39 10.25 3.90
C ALA A 131 37.77 9.67 3.53
N TYR A 132 38.60 10.51 2.92
CA TYR A 132 39.99 10.18 2.63
C TYR A 132 40.89 11.32 3.08
N SER A 133 41.96 10.99 3.81
CA SER A 133 42.95 11.98 4.26
C SER A 133 44.35 11.42 4.19
N THR A 134 45.24 12.15 3.55
CA THR A 134 46.67 11.80 3.41
C THR A 134 47.52 12.21 4.59
N ALA A 135 47.01 13.09 5.46
CA ALA A 135 47.73 13.62 6.61
C ALA A 135 46.80 14.22 7.68
N GLY A 136 47.27 14.30 8.91
CA GLY A 136 46.54 14.91 10.02
C GLY A 136 45.47 13.95 10.59
N SER A 137 44.69 14.42 11.59
CA SER A 137 43.66 13.67 12.30
C SER A 137 42.22 14.10 11.94
N ARG A 138 42.07 14.95 10.91
CA ARG A 138 40.76 15.46 10.48
C ARG A 138 40.28 14.73 9.24
N LEU A 139 39.07 14.15 9.34
CA LEU A 139 38.36 13.44 8.28
C LEU A 139 37.15 14.27 7.83
N VAL A 140 37.07 14.65 6.56
CA VAL A 140 35.88 15.29 5.98
C VAL A 140 35.10 14.25 5.24
N PHE A 141 33.90 13.96 5.75
CA PHE A 141 33.00 12.95 5.19
C PHE A 141 32.14 13.52 4.05
N HIS A 142 32.00 12.74 3.00
CA HIS A 142 31.18 13.01 1.81
C HIS A 142 30.14 11.92 1.59
N GLN A 143 29.01 12.24 0.97
CA GLN A 143 27.92 11.30 0.69
C GLN A 143 28.25 10.35 -0.46
N LEU A 144 27.85 9.08 -0.33
CA LEU A 144 27.74 8.12 -1.43
C LEU A 144 26.29 7.88 -1.85
N MET A 145 25.35 8.28 -1.01
CA MET A 145 23.93 8.03 -1.21
C MET A 145 23.20 9.28 -1.68
N SER A 146 22.07 9.02 -2.31
CA SER A 146 21.02 9.98 -2.66
C SER A 146 19.73 9.53 -1.96
N TYR A 147 18.73 10.41 -1.86
CA TYR A 147 17.53 10.13 -1.10
C TYR A 147 16.27 10.40 -1.90
N LEU A 148 15.33 9.45 -1.89
CA LEU A 148 13.99 9.64 -2.41
C LEU A 148 13.05 9.98 -1.24
N LYS A 149 12.42 11.14 -1.28
CA LYS A 149 11.38 11.52 -0.34
C LYS A 149 10.03 11.14 -0.94
N LEU A 150 9.50 9.98 -0.56
CA LEU A 150 8.24 9.44 -1.05
C LEU A 150 7.09 10.04 -0.23
N SER A 151 6.20 10.78 -0.89
CA SER A 151 4.99 11.35 -0.29
C SER A 151 3.78 10.69 -0.93
N PHE A 152 3.11 9.81 -0.18
CA PHE A 152 2.00 9.03 -0.69
C PHE A 152 0.68 9.75 -0.45
N ASN A 153 -0.03 10.07 -1.54
CA ASN A 153 -1.32 10.72 -1.51
C ASN A 153 -2.40 9.82 -2.12
N THR A 154 -3.62 9.91 -1.59
CA THR A 154 -4.78 9.21 -2.12
C THR A 154 -6.06 9.96 -1.76
N GLU A 155 -7.11 9.81 -2.59
CA GLU A 155 -8.47 10.26 -2.29
C GLU A 155 -9.27 9.20 -1.50
N ALA A 156 -8.75 7.97 -1.41
CA ALA A 156 -9.34 6.88 -0.65
C ALA A 156 -8.71 6.81 0.76
N ASP A 157 -9.37 6.15 1.69
CA ASP A 157 -8.84 5.84 3.03
C ASP A 157 -8.24 4.41 3.02
N PRO A 158 -6.98 4.26 2.63
CA PRO A 158 -6.35 2.97 2.48
C PRO A 158 -5.64 2.56 3.77
N ASP A 159 -5.37 1.28 3.87
CA ASP A 159 -4.57 0.70 4.95
C ASP A 159 -3.12 1.25 4.95
N ASN A 160 -2.48 1.23 6.12
CA ASN A 160 -1.09 1.65 6.28
C ASN A 160 -0.12 0.84 5.40
N ILE A 161 0.95 1.48 4.96
CA ILE A 161 2.02 0.85 4.17
C ILE A 161 2.96 0.11 5.12
N LYS A 162 3.08 -1.21 4.96
CA LYS A 162 3.97 -2.07 5.74
C LYS A 162 5.37 -2.16 5.15
N THR A 163 5.50 -2.26 3.82
CA THR A 163 6.81 -2.32 3.15
C THR A 163 6.81 -1.50 1.88
N ILE A 164 7.99 -0.97 1.55
CA ILE A 164 8.24 -0.25 0.30
C ILE A 164 9.47 -0.88 -0.36
N VAL A 165 9.35 -1.31 -1.61
CA VAL A 165 10.47 -1.79 -2.42
C VAL A 165 10.70 -0.80 -3.55
N VAL A 166 11.91 -0.25 -3.60
CA VAL A 166 12.36 0.57 -4.73
C VAL A 166 13.31 -0.27 -5.58
N LYS A 167 12.98 -0.44 -6.85
CA LYS A 167 13.72 -1.28 -7.79
C LYS A 167 14.18 -0.47 -9.00
N SER A 168 15.42 -0.65 -9.42
CA SER A 168 15.89 -0.13 -10.71
C SER A 168 15.23 -0.90 -11.87
N LYS A 169 14.75 -0.19 -12.88
CA LYS A 169 14.23 -0.77 -14.12
C LYS A 169 15.31 -1.12 -15.14
N GLY A 170 16.47 -0.48 -15.05
CA GLY A 170 17.64 -0.74 -15.89
C GLY A 170 18.57 -1.82 -15.32
N ALA A 171 18.17 -2.45 -14.20
CA ALA A 171 18.99 -3.39 -13.44
C ALA A 171 20.28 -2.78 -12.86
N GLU A 172 20.36 -1.45 -12.73
CA GLU A 172 21.41 -0.81 -11.97
C GLU A 172 21.35 -1.31 -10.51
N PRO A 173 22.48 -1.72 -9.91
CA PRO A 173 22.49 -2.23 -8.54
C PRO A 173 22.14 -1.12 -7.56
N MET A 174 21.29 -1.45 -6.58
CA MET A 174 20.85 -0.53 -5.55
C MET A 174 21.34 -0.91 -4.16
N SER A 175 21.88 -2.12 -4.00
CA SER A 175 22.44 -2.63 -2.75
C SER A 175 23.46 -3.71 -3.02
N GLY A 176 24.20 -4.14 -1.99
CA GLY A 176 25.27 -5.11 -2.07
C GLY A 176 26.66 -4.44 -2.12
N ASP A 177 27.65 -5.18 -2.56
CA ASP A 177 29.03 -4.73 -2.58
C ASP A 177 29.39 -3.97 -3.86
N PHE A 178 30.09 -2.85 -3.67
CA PHE A 178 30.55 -1.97 -4.72
C PHE A 178 32.07 -1.77 -4.61
N ASN A 179 32.75 -1.82 -5.75
CA ASN A 179 34.14 -1.33 -5.81
C ASN A 179 34.14 0.17 -5.60
N PHE A 180 35.08 0.66 -4.78
CA PHE A 180 35.21 2.05 -4.42
C PHE A 180 36.68 2.47 -4.27
N ASP A 181 37.08 3.49 -5.03
CA ASP A 181 38.42 4.06 -4.95
C ASP A 181 38.38 5.35 -4.11
N PHE A 182 38.81 5.26 -2.86
CA PHE A 182 38.90 6.38 -1.94
C PHE A 182 39.82 7.51 -2.45
N THR A 183 40.79 7.19 -3.31
CA THR A 183 41.81 8.14 -3.78
C THR A 183 41.41 8.90 -5.02
N ALA A 184 40.33 8.52 -5.69
CA ALA A 184 39.85 9.17 -6.89
C ALA A 184 39.44 10.62 -6.62
N LEU A 185 39.64 11.50 -7.58
CA LEU A 185 39.24 12.92 -7.52
C LEU A 185 37.68 13.05 -7.44
N SER A 186 36.97 12.10 -7.99
CA SER A 186 35.51 12.01 -7.99
C SER A 186 35.13 10.55 -7.75
N PRO A 187 35.20 10.07 -6.50
CA PRO A 187 34.89 8.70 -6.18
C PRO A 187 33.46 8.36 -6.54
N ALA A 188 33.27 7.20 -7.16
CA ALA A 188 31.96 6.68 -7.55
C ALA A 188 31.86 5.20 -7.21
N LEU A 189 30.65 4.76 -6.88
CA LEU A 189 30.33 3.36 -6.66
C LEU A 189 30.35 2.62 -8.02
N SER A 190 31.12 1.55 -8.10
CA SER A 190 31.15 0.65 -9.26
C SER A 190 30.67 -0.74 -8.84
N PRO A 191 29.61 -1.28 -9.45
CA PRO A 191 29.05 -2.56 -9.03
C PRO A 191 30.06 -3.69 -9.19
N MET A 192 30.06 -4.62 -8.23
CA MET A 192 30.80 -5.87 -8.36
C MET A 192 30.04 -6.87 -9.22
N PRO A 193 30.72 -7.69 -10.06
CA PRO A 193 30.05 -8.57 -11.01
C PRO A 193 29.14 -9.65 -10.40
N GLU A 194 29.38 -10.05 -9.16
CA GLU A 194 28.77 -11.25 -8.57
C GLU A 194 27.63 -11.01 -7.56
N ALA A 195 27.29 -9.78 -7.21
CA ALA A 195 26.33 -9.52 -6.15
C ALA A 195 25.40 -8.29 -6.30
N PRO A 196 24.99 -7.87 -7.51
CA PRO A 196 24.13 -6.70 -7.59
C PRO A 196 22.67 -7.05 -7.29
N VAL A 197 22.13 -6.47 -6.21
CA VAL A 197 20.69 -6.46 -5.97
C VAL A 197 20.13 -5.15 -6.51
N GLY A 198 19.28 -5.23 -7.53
CA GLY A 198 18.69 -4.06 -8.19
C GLY A 198 17.55 -3.41 -7.40
N SER A 199 17.49 -3.59 -6.07
CA SER A 199 16.43 -3.03 -5.23
C SER A 199 16.90 -2.74 -3.81
N VAL A 200 16.17 -1.82 -3.15
CA VAL A 200 16.21 -1.59 -1.70
C VAL A 200 14.80 -1.75 -1.13
N THR A 201 14.69 -2.23 0.10
CA THR A 201 13.44 -2.46 0.80
C THR A 201 13.41 -1.65 2.08
N VAL A 202 12.31 -0.91 2.31
CA VAL A 202 12.05 -0.22 3.59
C VAL A 202 10.99 -1.00 4.34
N ASP A 203 11.32 -1.39 5.56
CA ASP A 203 10.38 -1.95 6.53
C ASP A 203 9.76 -0.82 7.34
N CYS A 204 8.44 -0.68 7.26
CA CYS A 204 7.66 0.33 7.96
C CYS A 204 7.08 -0.19 9.30
N GLY A 205 7.46 -1.40 9.73
CA GLY A 205 6.99 -2.03 10.96
C GLY A 205 5.66 -2.77 10.82
N GLU A 206 5.25 -3.43 11.89
CA GLU A 206 4.03 -4.27 11.87
C GLU A 206 2.75 -3.45 11.65
N ASP A 207 2.65 -2.26 12.25
CA ASP A 207 1.49 -1.38 12.11
C ASP A 207 1.53 -0.54 10.83
N GLY A 208 2.67 -0.55 10.12
CA GLY A 208 2.89 0.24 8.92
C GLY A 208 2.89 1.75 9.15
N VAL A 209 3.03 2.49 8.05
CA VAL A 209 3.02 3.96 8.01
C VAL A 209 1.78 4.47 7.32
N ALA A 210 1.08 5.42 7.95
CA ALA A 210 -0.13 6.04 7.40
C ALA A 210 0.19 6.81 6.10
N LEU A 211 -0.76 6.81 5.17
CA LEU A 211 -0.67 7.67 4.00
C LEU A 211 -0.70 9.16 4.41
N GLY A 212 0.01 9.97 3.65
CA GLY A 212 0.27 11.36 4.02
C GLY A 212 1.55 11.56 4.85
N THR A 213 2.20 10.46 5.28
CA THR A 213 3.51 10.51 5.93
C THR A 213 4.61 10.36 4.89
N ASP A 214 5.63 11.21 4.99
CA ASP A 214 6.80 11.10 4.12
C ASP A 214 7.70 9.92 4.55
N VAL A 215 8.17 9.14 3.58
CA VAL A 215 9.16 8.09 3.79
C VAL A 215 10.41 8.42 2.99
N ILE A 216 11.57 8.47 3.66
CA ILE A 216 12.84 8.79 3.00
C ILE A 216 13.63 7.50 2.79
N VAL A 217 13.96 7.22 1.53
CA VAL A 217 14.66 6.01 1.10
C VAL A 217 16.04 6.39 0.57
N ALA A 218 17.10 5.82 1.14
CA ALA A 218 18.45 5.98 0.62
C ALA A 218 18.68 5.06 -0.59
N ILE A 219 19.25 5.60 -1.65
CA ILE A 219 19.64 4.87 -2.86
C ILE A 219 21.05 5.27 -3.28
N PRO A 220 21.84 4.41 -3.95
CA PRO A 220 23.15 4.79 -4.50
C PRO A 220 23.07 6.00 -5.42
N ALA A 221 24.02 6.92 -5.27
CA ALA A 221 24.13 8.06 -6.16
C ALA A 221 24.71 7.61 -7.51
N GLN A 222 23.82 7.40 -8.48
CA GLN A 222 24.16 6.94 -9.83
C GLN A 222 23.07 7.31 -10.84
N LYS A 223 23.31 7.00 -12.12
CA LYS A 223 22.33 7.14 -13.18
C LYS A 223 21.42 5.93 -13.22
N TYR A 224 20.11 6.14 -13.22
CA TYR A 224 19.07 5.14 -13.44
C TYR A 224 18.52 5.32 -14.86
N ALA A 225 19.05 4.52 -15.80
CA ALA A 225 18.84 4.75 -17.24
C ALA A 225 17.40 4.49 -17.71
N SER A 226 16.70 3.59 -17.05
CA SER A 226 15.31 3.20 -17.39
C SER A 226 14.31 3.65 -16.33
N GLY A 227 14.74 4.43 -15.34
CA GLY A 227 13.91 4.83 -14.21
C GLY A 227 13.81 3.78 -13.12
N ILE A 228 12.81 3.92 -12.26
CA ILE A 228 12.60 3.07 -11.09
C ILE A 228 11.15 2.61 -10.99
N GLU A 229 10.95 1.51 -10.30
CA GLU A 229 9.66 0.98 -9.87
C GLU A 229 9.57 1.02 -8.34
N ILE A 230 8.47 1.53 -7.81
CA ILE A 230 8.20 1.58 -6.38
C ILE A 230 6.99 0.70 -6.10
N THR A 231 7.19 -0.39 -5.36
CA THR A 231 6.12 -1.29 -4.92
C THR A 231 5.85 -1.05 -3.44
N THR A 232 4.63 -0.69 -3.09
CA THR A 232 4.16 -0.64 -1.70
C THR A 232 3.35 -1.89 -1.39
N THR A 233 3.55 -2.45 -0.20
CA THR A 233 2.69 -3.51 0.34
C THR A 233 2.07 -2.99 1.63
N ASP A 234 0.77 -3.10 1.77
CA ASP A 234 0.06 -2.67 2.98
C ASP A 234 0.07 -3.74 4.09
N VAL A 235 -0.51 -3.40 5.23
CA VAL A 235 -0.63 -4.31 6.39
C VAL A 235 -1.48 -5.55 6.12
N ASN A 236 -2.29 -5.57 5.04
CA ASN A 236 -3.07 -6.72 4.62
C ASN A 236 -2.36 -7.58 3.55
N GLY A 237 -1.20 -7.13 3.05
CA GLY A 237 -0.44 -7.80 2.00
C GLY A 237 -0.81 -7.38 0.57
N ASP A 238 -1.73 -6.43 0.40
CA ASP A 238 -2.09 -5.91 -0.92
C ASP A 238 -0.96 -5.01 -1.47
N LYS A 239 -0.62 -5.24 -2.75
CA LYS A 239 0.49 -4.55 -3.42
C LYS A 239 0.00 -3.49 -4.39
N THR A 240 0.70 -2.36 -4.41
CA THR A 240 0.51 -1.31 -5.41
C THR A 240 1.84 -0.93 -6.02
N VAL A 241 1.88 -0.79 -7.34
CA VAL A 241 3.09 -0.48 -8.10
C VAL A 241 2.97 0.89 -8.74
N HIS A 242 3.99 1.72 -8.52
CA HIS A 242 4.19 3.00 -9.19
C HIS A 242 5.48 2.96 -10.00
N VAL A 243 5.42 3.38 -11.27
CA VAL A 243 6.54 3.28 -12.20
C VAL A 243 6.94 4.66 -12.71
N LEU A 244 8.18 5.05 -12.47
CA LEU A 244 8.83 6.17 -13.12
C LEU A 244 9.62 5.65 -14.33
N ASN A 245 9.13 5.93 -15.54
CA ASN A 245 9.75 5.45 -16.79
C ASN A 245 10.85 6.40 -17.34
N THR A 246 11.12 7.51 -16.65
CA THR A 246 12.06 8.51 -17.11
C THR A 246 13.43 8.26 -16.47
N ALA A 247 14.47 8.25 -17.30
CA ALA A 247 15.84 8.23 -16.81
C ALA A 247 16.14 9.45 -15.93
N PHE A 248 16.86 9.24 -14.83
CA PHE A 248 17.35 10.32 -13.98
C PHE A 248 18.73 9.98 -13.39
N THR A 249 19.45 11.02 -12.96
CA THR A 249 20.71 10.86 -12.26
C THR A 249 20.52 11.28 -10.80
N ALA A 250 20.74 10.36 -9.89
CA ALA A 250 20.75 10.61 -8.46
C ALA A 250 22.13 11.17 -8.06
N HIS A 251 22.18 12.39 -7.52
CA HIS A 251 23.41 13.03 -7.08
C HIS A 251 23.65 12.82 -5.59
N PRO A 252 24.92 12.66 -5.15
CA PRO A 252 25.24 12.47 -3.74
C PRO A 252 24.63 13.58 -2.85
N GLY A 253 24.10 13.19 -1.69
CA GLY A 253 23.53 14.13 -0.72
C GLY A 253 22.22 14.80 -1.12
N THR A 254 21.69 14.52 -2.31
CA THR A 254 20.48 15.17 -2.83
C THR A 254 19.21 14.40 -2.44
N ILE A 255 18.19 15.15 -1.99
CA ILE A 255 16.85 14.62 -1.70
C ILE A 255 15.94 14.95 -2.88
N TYR A 256 15.35 13.92 -3.48
CA TYR A 256 14.40 14.02 -4.59
C TYR A 256 12.98 13.85 -4.07
N PRO A 257 12.14 14.91 -4.08
CA PRO A 257 10.72 14.77 -3.75
C PRO A 257 10.02 13.89 -4.81
N MET A 258 9.32 12.88 -4.37
CA MET A 258 8.56 11.99 -5.23
C MET A 258 7.12 11.88 -4.72
N PRO A 259 6.22 12.79 -5.14
CA PRO A 259 4.81 12.66 -4.85
C PRO A 259 4.24 11.47 -5.63
N ILE A 260 3.62 10.54 -4.92
CA ILE A 260 2.99 9.34 -5.47
C ILE A 260 1.52 9.41 -5.14
N THR A 261 0.69 9.54 -6.17
CA THR A 261 -0.77 9.52 -6.00
C THR A 261 -1.30 8.15 -6.37
N PHE A 262 -1.98 7.53 -5.42
CA PHE A 262 -2.69 6.29 -5.66
C PHE A 262 -4.11 6.59 -6.10
N GLU A 263 -4.42 6.27 -7.34
CA GLU A 263 -5.78 6.31 -7.86
C GLU A 263 -6.49 5.02 -7.49
N PHE A 264 -6.98 4.91 -6.25
CA PHE A 264 -7.77 3.77 -5.82
C PHE A 264 -9.26 4.03 -5.99
N TYR A 265 -10.00 2.94 -6.23
CA TYR A 265 -11.43 2.98 -6.04
C TYR A 265 -11.73 3.11 -4.54
N PRO A 266 -12.60 4.05 -4.13
CA PRO A 266 -12.85 4.34 -2.72
C PRO A 266 -13.15 3.10 -1.87
N GLY A 267 -12.54 3.01 -0.71
CA GLY A 267 -12.64 1.87 0.21
C GLY A 267 -11.86 0.63 -0.22
N THR A 268 -10.97 0.74 -1.23
CA THR A 268 -10.14 -0.38 -1.70
C THR A 268 -8.71 0.06 -2.01
N ARG A 269 -7.81 -0.91 -2.15
CA ARG A 269 -6.48 -0.70 -2.75
C ARG A 269 -6.41 -1.13 -4.22
N LYS A 270 -7.56 -1.26 -4.87
CA LYS A 270 -7.64 -1.68 -6.26
C LYS A 270 -7.80 -0.47 -7.17
N LYS A 271 -7.00 -0.41 -8.21
CA LYS A 271 -7.10 0.65 -9.22
C LYS A 271 -8.38 0.48 -10.05
N PRO A 272 -9.04 1.59 -10.43
CA PRO A 272 -10.07 1.56 -11.46
C PRO A 272 -9.58 0.88 -12.73
N VAL A 273 -10.47 0.15 -13.38
CA VAL A 273 -10.18 -0.53 -14.63
C VAL A 273 -10.60 0.36 -15.81
N LYS A 274 -9.64 0.77 -16.60
CA LYS A 274 -9.88 1.56 -17.80
C LYS A 274 -10.24 0.64 -18.96
N VAL A 275 -11.40 0.88 -19.57
CA VAL A 275 -11.90 0.15 -20.73
C VAL A 275 -12.13 1.13 -21.89
N HIS A 276 -11.52 0.88 -23.04
CA HIS A 276 -11.82 1.58 -24.27
C HIS A 276 -13.05 0.95 -24.94
N GLN A 277 -14.15 1.69 -25.07
CA GLN A 277 -15.42 1.13 -25.51
C GLN A 277 -16.29 2.12 -26.26
N THR A 278 -17.20 1.62 -27.10
CA THR A 278 -18.21 2.44 -27.79
C THR A 278 -19.39 2.73 -26.86
N VAL A 279 -19.65 3.98 -26.55
CA VAL A 279 -20.78 4.42 -25.73
C VAL A 279 -21.68 5.35 -26.53
N GLY A 280 -22.91 4.93 -26.81
CA GLY A 280 -23.84 5.73 -27.63
C GLY A 280 -23.35 6.01 -29.04
N GLY A 281 -22.48 5.17 -29.60
CA GLY A 281 -21.86 5.33 -30.90
C GLY A 281 -20.53 6.09 -30.91
N ILE A 282 -20.03 6.54 -29.76
CA ILE A 282 -18.77 7.28 -29.62
C ILE A 282 -17.76 6.40 -28.90
N GLU A 283 -16.53 6.28 -29.45
CA GLU A 283 -15.42 5.61 -28.81
C GLU A 283 -14.86 6.49 -27.68
N LYS A 284 -14.74 5.93 -26.48
CA LYS A 284 -14.17 6.61 -25.32
C LYS A 284 -13.63 5.66 -24.27
N ASP A 285 -12.76 6.17 -23.42
CA ASP A 285 -12.28 5.48 -22.23
C ASP A 285 -13.29 5.64 -21.10
N VAL A 286 -13.69 4.54 -20.48
CA VAL A 286 -14.55 4.53 -19.29
C VAL A 286 -13.78 3.86 -18.15
N LEU A 287 -13.74 4.53 -16.99
CA LEU A 287 -13.15 3.96 -15.77
C LEU A 287 -14.22 3.20 -14.99
N TRP A 288 -14.03 1.90 -14.87
CA TRP A 288 -14.90 0.98 -14.14
C TRP A 288 -14.36 0.71 -12.73
N ALA A 289 -15.22 0.65 -11.74
CA ALA A 289 -14.86 0.18 -10.42
C ALA A 289 -14.27 -1.25 -10.50
N PRO A 290 -13.17 -1.56 -9.80
CA PRO A 290 -12.56 -2.89 -9.84
C PRO A 290 -13.38 -3.96 -9.11
N VAL A 291 -14.33 -3.53 -8.29
CA VAL A 291 -15.20 -4.36 -7.43
C VAL A 291 -16.65 -3.93 -7.55
N TYR A 292 -17.59 -4.74 -7.09
CA TYR A 292 -18.98 -4.34 -6.95
C TYR A 292 -19.16 -3.31 -5.84
N CYS A 293 -20.16 -2.45 -6.00
CA CYS A 293 -20.54 -1.46 -4.99
C CYS A 293 -20.85 -2.13 -3.64
N GLY A 294 -20.44 -1.50 -2.55
CA GLY A 294 -20.56 -2.07 -1.21
C GLY A 294 -19.52 -3.14 -0.87
N TYR A 295 -18.44 -3.24 -1.66
CA TYR A 295 -17.31 -4.10 -1.33
C TYR A 295 -16.69 -3.72 0.02
N SER A 296 -16.44 -4.74 0.85
CA SER A 296 -15.66 -4.66 2.09
C SER A 296 -15.04 -6.02 2.40
N LYS A 297 -14.24 -6.12 3.46
CA LYS A 297 -13.75 -7.42 3.95
C LYS A 297 -14.89 -8.37 4.35
N GLU A 298 -15.97 -7.82 4.88
CA GLU A 298 -17.18 -8.56 5.29
C GLU A 298 -18.06 -8.90 4.08
N HIS A 299 -17.99 -8.10 3.02
CA HIS A 299 -18.77 -8.23 1.80
C HIS A 299 -17.87 -8.25 0.55
N PRO A 300 -16.99 -9.27 0.37
CA PRO A 300 -16.01 -9.29 -0.72
C PRO A 300 -16.62 -9.36 -2.12
N ASN A 301 -17.90 -9.68 -2.22
CA ASN A 301 -18.67 -9.70 -3.47
C ASN A 301 -19.52 -8.42 -3.66
N GLY A 302 -19.34 -7.41 -2.79
CA GLY A 302 -20.19 -6.23 -2.74
C GLY A 302 -21.57 -6.53 -2.15
N LEU A 303 -22.52 -5.62 -2.38
CA LEU A 303 -23.89 -5.72 -1.89
C LEU A 303 -24.88 -5.81 -3.06
N LEU A 304 -26.10 -6.25 -2.75
CA LEU A 304 -27.24 -6.22 -3.67
C LEU A 304 -28.04 -4.95 -3.45
N TYR A 305 -28.47 -4.31 -4.54
CA TYR A 305 -29.24 -3.08 -4.51
C TYR A 305 -30.57 -3.28 -5.23
N GLN A 306 -31.62 -2.73 -4.67
CA GLN A 306 -32.83 -2.45 -5.46
C GLN A 306 -32.60 -1.19 -6.28
N TYR A 307 -33.18 -1.10 -7.45
CA TYR A 307 -32.99 0.05 -8.35
C TYR A 307 -33.29 1.37 -7.64
N GLY A 308 -32.35 2.30 -7.72
CA GLY A 308 -32.50 3.66 -7.18
C GLY A 308 -32.30 3.79 -5.66
N ARG A 309 -31.75 2.80 -5.00
CA ARG A 309 -31.49 2.85 -3.56
C ARG A 309 -29.99 3.01 -3.27
N ALA A 310 -29.68 3.86 -2.29
CA ALA A 310 -28.30 4.07 -1.83
C ALA A 310 -27.80 2.94 -0.95
N LYS A 311 -28.72 2.26 -0.21
CA LYS A 311 -28.33 1.19 0.70
C LYS A 311 -28.53 -0.19 0.06
N GLY A 312 -27.43 -0.94 0.04
CA GLY A 312 -27.40 -2.34 -0.38
C GLY A 312 -27.70 -3.29 0.76
N GLN A 313 -27.91 -4.54 0.41
CA GLN A 313 -28.15 -5.66 1.32
C GLN A 313 -27.15 -6.77 1.07
N PRO A 314 -26.67 -7.47 2.10
CA PRO A 314 -25.80 -8.62 1.92
C PRO A 314 -26.47 -9.73 1.11
N TYR A 315 -25.68 -10.58 0.46
CA TYR A 315 -26.17 -11.76 -0.25
C TYR A 315 -26.80 -12.76 0.71
N TYR A 316 -26.18 -12.92 1.88
CA TYR A 316 -26.65 -13.80 2.96
C TYR A 316 -26.88 -12.94 4.21
N PRO A 317 -28.13 -12.57 4.48
CA PRO A 317 -28.44 -11.85 5.70
C PRO A 317 -28.22 -12.74 6.94
N ALA A 318 -27.88 -12.12 8.06
CA ALA A 318 -27.78 -12.84 9.32
C ALA A 318 -29.07 -13.61 9.62
N SER A 319 -28.94 -14.83 10.12
CA SER A 319 -30.06 -15.70 10.42
C SER A 319 -31.08 -15.02 11.35
N GLY A 320 -32.34 -15.05 10.99
CA GLY A 320 -33.45 -14.44 11.75
C GLY A 320 -33.87 -13.04 11.28
N SER A 321 -33.22 -12.47 10.27
CA SER A 321 -33.65 -11.17 9.75
C SER A 321 -34.78 -11.28 8.73
N SER A 322 -36.00 -11.62 9.19
CA SER A 322 -37.21 -11.24 8.44
C SER A 322 -37.30 -9.72 8.19
N ALA A 323 -36.41 -8.99 8.80
CA ALA A 323 -36.30 -7.54 8.84
C ALA A 323 -35.77 -6.87 7.58
N ILE A 324 -35.18 -7.58 6.62
CA ILE A 324 -34.62 -6.97 5.40
C ILE A 324 -35.61 -6.84 4.24
N VAL A 325 -36.84 -7.28 4.43
CA VAL A 325 -37.88 -7.15 3.42
C VAL A 325 -39.12 -6.51 4.02
N LYS A 326 -39.51 -5.35 3.56
CA LYS A 326 -40.80 -4.70 3.84
C LYS A 326 -41.79 -4.92 2.72
N VAL A 327 -43.06 -4.93 3.05
CA VAL A 327 -44.17 -4.98 2.10
C VAL A 327 -44.68 -3.57 1.83
N GLY A 328 -44.83 -3.20 0.58
CA GLY A 328 -45.34 -1.89 0.18
C GLY A 328 -44.35 -1.04 -0.62
N PRO A 329 -44.76 0.15 -1.03
CA PRO A 329 -43.88 1.08 -1.73
C PRO A 329 -42.79 1.62 -0.79
N VAL A 330 -41.59 1.83 -1.33
CA VAL A 330 -40.50 2.51 -0.62
C VAL A 330 -40.81 3.98 -0.53
N GLN A 331 -40.78 4.54 0.66
CA GLN A 331 -40.90 5.97 0.90
C GLN A 331 -39.53 6.63 1.07
N ASP A 332 -38.54 5.90 1.62
CA ASP A 332 -37.18 6.36 1.79
C ASP A 332 -36.18 5.47 1.03
N PRO A 333 -35.49 5.98 -0.01
CA PRO A 333 -34.48 5.21 -0.75
C PRO A 333 -33.24 4.89 0.08
N ASN A 334 -33.03 5.54 1.24
CA ASN A 334 -31.94 5.25 2.18
C ASN A 334 -32.30 4.24 3.26
N ASP A 335 -33.57 3.74 3.26
CA ASP A 335 -33.97 2.67 4.16
C ASP A 335 -33.16 1.38 3.90
N GLU A 336 -32.77 0.72 4.96
CA GLU A 336 -31.98 -0.51 4.92
C GLU A 336 -32.75 -1.75 4.44
N TYR A 337 -34.06 -1.66 4.21
CA TYR A 337 -34.89 -2.78 3.83
C TYR A 337 -35.10 -2.92 2.31
N PHE A 338 -35.18 -4.15 1.82
CA PHE A 338 -35.73 -4.43 0.49
C PHE A 338 -37.25 -4.44 0.54
N TYR A 339 -37.86 -3.88 -0.50
CA TYR A 339 -39.31 -3.82 -0.62
C TYR A 339 -39.82 -4.90 -1.57
N LYS A 340 -40.86 -5.63 -1.11
CA LYS A 340 -41.55 -6.64 -1.88
C LYS A 340 -42.56 -6.00 -2.80
N GLY A 341 -42.61 -6.47 -4.06
CA GLY A 341 -43.56 -6.03 -5.05
C GLY A 341 -42.94 -5.51 -6.35
N SER A 342 -43.76 -5.21 -7.32
CA SER A 342 -43.32 -4.69 -8.64
C SER A 342 -43.04 -3.19 -8.63
N LYS A 343 -43.50 -2.47 -7.63
CA LYS A 343 -43.32 -1.03 -7.46
C LYS A 343 -42.67 -0.78 -6.11
N TRP A 344 -41.50 -0.23 -6.09
CA TRP A 344 -40.86 0.17 -4.84
C TRP A 344 -41.10 1.67 -4.52
N TYR A 345 -41.61 2.42 -5.46
CA TYR A 345 -41.96 3.81 -5.31
C TYR A 345 -43.34 4.10 -5.91
N SER A 346 -44.21 4.73 -5.13
CA SER A 346 -45.59 5.05 -5.54
C SER A 346 -45.78 6.47 -6.09
N GLY A 347 -44.71 7.25 -6.16
CA GLY A 347 -44.71 8.65 -6.58
C GLY A 347 -44.48 8.87 -8.06
N THR A 348 -44.12 10.09 -8.41
CA THR A 348 -43.82 10.54 -9.76
C THR A 348 -42.77 9.69 -10.47
N ALA A 349 -42.89 9.54 -11.77
CA ALA A 349 -42.02 8.70 -12.57
C ALA A 349 -40.53 9.06 -12.40
N LEU A 350 -39.80 8.13 -11.81
CA LEU A 350 -38.35 8.19 -11.76
C LEU A 350 -37.80 7.82 -13.14
N THR A 351 -37.05 8.70 -13.76
CA THR A 351 -36.58 8.50 -15.17
C THR A 351 -35.23 7.80 -15.22
N SER A 352 -34.33 8.07 -14.28
CA SER A 352 -32.98 7.47 -14.21
C SER A 352 -32.46 7.46 -12.80
N TRP A 353 -31.38 6.71 -12.56
CA TRP A 353 -30.58 6.83 -11.36
C TRP A 353 -29.77 8.13 -11.39
N PRO A 354 -29.44 8.78 -10.24
CA PRO A 354 -28.63 9.99 -10.25
C PRO A 354 -27.33 9.80 -11.02
N MET A 355 -26.99 10.79 -11.83
CA MET A 355 -25.79 10.77 -12.69
C MET A 355 -24.65 11.61 -12.12
N SER A 356 -24.89 12.44 -11.11
CA SER A 356 -23.92 13.35 -10.53
C SER A 356 -24.01 13.42 -9.01
N GLU A 357 -22.92 13.88 -8.36
CA GLU A 357 -22.88 14.08 -6.91
C GLU A 357 -23.92 15.08 -6.38
N SER A 358 -24.26 16.08 -7.20
CA SER A 358 -25.29 17.06 -6.84
C SER A 358 -26.70 16.47 -6.69
N GLU A 359 -26.88 15.26 -7.22
CA GLU A 359 -28.12 14.50 -7.12
C GLU A 359 -28.08 13.42 -6.03
N ILE A 360 -26.94 13.27 -5.35
CA ILE A 360 -26.78 12.34 -4.24
C ILE A 360 -27.53 12.88 -3.01
N GLY A 361 -28.33 12.04 -2.43
CA GLY A 361 -29.11 12.34 -1.24
C GLY A 361 -30.60 12.23 -1.48
N TYR A 362 -31.35 12.06 -0.39
CA TYR A 362 -32.79 11.96 -0.45
C TYR A 362 -33.40 13.35 -0.68
N VAL A 363 -34.00 13.52 -1.82
CA VAL A 363 -35.02 14.53 -2.09
C VAL A 363 -36.27 13.76 -2.48
N GLU A 364 -37.42 14.07 -1.93
CA GLU A 364 -38.68 13.40 -2.25
C GLU A 364 -38.85 13.31 -3.75
N GLY A 365 -38.99 12.07 -4.29
CA GLY A 365 -39.08 11.79 -5.71
C GLY A 365 -37.76 11.58 -6.44
N LYS A 366 -36.59 11.71 -5.80
CA LYS A 366 -35.28 11.41 -6.40
C LYS A 366 -34.75 10.03 -5.99
N ILE A 367 -33.91 9.48 -6.86
CA ILE A 367 -33.22 8.20 -6.67
C ILE A 367 -31.84 8.46 -6.08
N ALA A 368 -31.45 7.71 -5.05
CA ALA A 368 -30.14 7.84 -4.46
C ALA A 368 -29.07 7.03 -5.21
N ASN A 369 -27.88 7.60 -5.38
CA ASN A 369 -26.72 6.92 -5.96
C ASN A 369 -26.05 6.04 -4.87
N PRO A 370 -25.88 4.72 -5.08
CA PRO A 370 -25.20 3.85 -4.13
C PRO A 370 -23.67 3.90 -4.27
N CYS A 371 -23.15 4.48 -5.37
CA CYS A 371 -21.72 4.54 -5.62
C CYS A 371 -21.03 5.57 -4.71
N PRO A 372 -19.73 5.41 -4.43
CA PRO A 372 -18.95 6.42 -3.72
C PRO A 372 -18.93 7.77 -4.46
N SER A 373 -18.58 8.84 -3.74
CA SER A 373 -18.40 10.18 -4.32
C SER A 373 -17.49 10.15 -5.54
N GLY A 374 -17.87 10.90 -6.60
CA GLY A 374 -17.20 10.89 -7.91
C GLY A 374 -17.44 9.64 -8.77
N TRP A 375 -18.35 8.76 -8.32
CA TRP A 375 -18.74 7.54 -9.04
C TRP A 375 -20.26 7.44 -9.16
N ARG A 376 -20.72 6.80 -10.21
CA ARG A 376 -22.14 6.64 -10.51
C ARG A 376 -22.47 5.25 -11.04
N VAL A 377 -23.74 4.94 -11.07
CA VAL A 377 -24.26 3.75 -11.75
C VAL A 377 -24.05 3.90 -13.27
N PRO A 378 -23.58 2.87 -13.99
CA PRO A 378 -23.38 2.95 -15.43
C PRO A 378 -24.68 3.13 -16.18
N THR A 379 -24.64 3.79 -17.32
CA THR A 379 -25.74 3.86 -18.27
C THR A 379 -25.89 2.55 -19.05
N ILE A 380 -27.05 2.32 -19.66
CA ILE A 380 -27.25 1.17 -20.54
C ILE A 380 -26.31 1.23 -21.76
N ALA A 381 -26.00 2.41 -22.26
CA ALA A 381 -25.07 2.59 -23.38
C ALA A 381 -23.62 2.17 -22.98
N GLU A 382 -23.20 2.40 -21.75
CA GLU A 382 -21.91 1.93 -21.24
C GLU A 382 -21.90 0.41 -21.10
N LEU A 383 -22.96 -0.19 -20.58
CA LEU A 383 -23.09 -1.64 -20.49
C LEU A 383 -23.18 -2.31 -21.87
N ASP A 384 -23.87 -1.68 -22.83
CA ASP A 384 -23.91 -2.14 -24.22
C ASP A 384 -22.53 -2.07 -24.90
N GLY A 385 -21.70 -1.10 -24.53
CA GLY A 385 -20.31 -1.02 -24.96
C GLY A 385 -19.50 -2.24 -24.52
N LEU A 386 -19.64 -2.69 -23.28
CA LEU A 386 -19.00 -3.92 -22.80
C LEU A 386 -19.52 -5.17 -23.55
N LEU A 387 -20.82 -5.23 -23.83
CA LEU A 387 -21.39 -6.35 -24.60
C LEU A 387 -20.82 -6.46 -26.01
N LYS A 388 -20.48 -5.35 -26.66
CA LYS A 388 -19.85 -5.34 -27.99
C LYS A 388 -18.43 -5.92 -27.96
N ILE A 389 -17.65 -5.63 -26.91
CA ILE A 389 -16.32 -6.22 -26.68
C ILE A 389 -16.48 -7.73 -26.42
N GLY A 390 -17.50 -8.10 -25.66
CA GLY A 390 -17.81 -9.49 -25.30
C GLY A 390 -17.05 -9.98 -24.08
N PHE A 391 -17.38 -11.20 -23.63
CA PHE A 391 -16.85 -11.79 -22.41
C PHE A 391 -16.35 -13.20 -22.59
N THR A 392 -15.32 -13.57 -21.84
CA THR A 392 -14.87 -14.95 -21.66
C THR A 392 -15.38 -15.44 -20.30
N GLN A 393 -15.93 -16.63 -20.26
CA GLN A 393 -16.37 -17.26 -19.03
C GLN A 393 -15.20 -17.95 -18.31
N SER A 394 -15.25 -17.96 -16.98
CA SER A 394 -14.33 -18.76 -16.18
C SER A 394 -14.46 -20.26 -16.53
N SER A 395 -13.34 -20.96 -16.53
CA SER A 395 -13.30 -22.41 -16.79
C SER A 395 -13.82 -23.25 -15.60
N ASN A 396 -13.68 -22.72 -14.39
CA ASN A 396 -14.08 -23.40 -13.15
C ASN A 396 -15.28 -22.68 -12.52
N TRP A 397 -16.41 -23.37 -12.51
CA TRP A 397 -17.68 -22.91 -11.91
C TRP A 397 -17.98 -23.63 -10.59
N ALA A 398 -17.00 -24.24 -9.97
CA ALA A 398 -17.17 -24.90 -8.68
C ALA A 398 -17.50 -23.84 -7.62
N PHE A 399 -18.79 -23.63 -7.40
CA PHE A 399 -19.28 -22.96 -6.21
C PHE A 399 -19.28 -24.01 -5.08
N SER A 400 -18.31 -23.93 -4.20
CA SER A 400 -18.45 -24.66 -2.96
C SER A 400 -19.55 -23.96 -2.14
N ASP A 401 -20.79 -24.47 -2.22
CA ASP A 401 -21.78 -24.29 -1.15
C ASP A 401 -21.26 -24.96 0.13
N GLY A 402 -19.95 -24.75 0.42
CA GLY A 402 -19.34 -25.30 1.61
C GLY A 402 -20.26 -25.07 2.78
N GLY A 403 -20.73 -26.14 3.43
CA GLY A 403 -21.77 -26.19 4.46
C GLY A 403 -21.57 -25.28 5.68
N GLY A 404 -21.07 -24.07 5.46
CA GLY A 404 -20.85 -23.03 6.44
C GLY A 404 -22.11 -22.21 6.74
N SER A 405 -22.06 -21.42 7.80
CA SER A 405 -23.09 -20.44 8.13
C SER A 405 -23.26 -19.40 7.01
N ASP A 406 -24.40 -18.72 6.96
CA ASP A 406 -24.64 -17.64 5.99
C ASP A 406 -23.58 -16.54 6.06
N ALA A 407 -23.03 -16.25 7.25
CA ALA A 407 -21.91 -15.32 7.42
C ALA A 407 -20.62 -15.80 6.74
N GLN A 408 -20.29 -17.10 6.83
CA GLN A 408 -19.13 -17.67 6.14
C GLN A 408 -19.30 -17.66 4.62
N LYS A 409 -20.51 -17.90 4.13
CA LYS A 409 -20.83 -17.81 2.69
C LYS A 409 -20.74 -16.37 2.20
N GLU A 410 -21.18 -15.40 2.98
CA GLU A 410 -21.08 -13.97 2.66
C GLU A 410 -19.64 -13.54 2.48
N MET A 411 -18.74 -14.02 3.33
CA MET A 411 -17.30 -13.68 3.31
C MET A 411 -16.50 -14.44 2.23
N SER A 412 -17.10 -15.44 1.56
CA SER A 412 -16.39 -16.17 0.51
C SER A 412 -16.39 -15.42 -0.83
N VAL A 413 -15.19 -15.23 -1.40
CA VAL A 413 -15.03 -14.60 -2.71
C VAL A 413 -15.56 -15.51 -3.81
N VAL A 414 -16.36 -14.96 -4.73
CA VAL A 414 -16.80 -15.67 -5.95
C VAL A 414 -15.76 -15.46 -7.04
N GLU A 415 -15.01 -16.52 -7.35
CA GLU A 415 -13.96 -16.50 -8.37
C GLU A 415 -14.49 -16.82 -9.79
N ALA A 416 -15.65 -17.46 -9.88
CA ALA A 416 -16.29 -17.75 -11.15
C ALA A 416 -17.03 -16.52 -11.70
N GLY A 417 -16.92 -16.26 -12.99
CA GLY A 417 -17.57 -15.11 -13.59
C GLY A 417 -17.18 -14.91 -15.05
N PHE A 418 -17.11 -13.65 -15.42
CA PHE A 418 -16.97 -13.21 -16.81
C PHE A 418 -15.90 -12.13 -16.89
N THR A 419 -14.85 -12.40 -17.65
CA THR A 419 -13.77 -11.45 -17.94
C THR A 419 -14.04 -10.80 -19.30
N LEU A 420 -13.89 -9.49 -19.39
CA LEU A 420 -14.01 -8.77 -20.65
C LEU A 420 -12.94 -9.25 -21.63
N LYS A 421 -13.29 -9.36 -22.93
CA LYS A 421 -12.38 -9.81 -24.00
C LYS A 421 -11.51 -8.67 -24.51
N ASP A 422 -10.84 -8.00 -23.59
CA ASP A 422 -9.80 -7.01 -23.85
C ASP A 422 -8.65 -7.22 -22.87
N ASP A 423 -7.64 -6.37 -22.93
CA ASP A 423 -6.48 -6.45 -22.03
C ASP A 423 -6.70 -5.73 -20.69
N SER A 424 -7.91 -5.21 -20.42
CA SER A 424 -8.23 -4.46 -19.21
C SER A 424 -8.28 -5.33 -17.95
N GLY A 425 -8.61 -6.62 -18.11
CA GLY A 425 -8.81 -7.54 -16.99
C GLY A 425 -10.10 -7.29 -16.20
N LEU A 426 -11.04 -6.47 -16.72
CA LEU A 426 -12.30 -6.22 -16.04
C LEU A 426 -13.11 -7.51 -15.87
N PHE A 427 -13.33 -7.87 -14.61
CA PHE A 427 -13.97 -9.12 -14.22
C PHE A 427 -15.30 -8.87 -13.50
N PHE A 428 -16.33 -9.62 -13.87
CA PHE A 428 -17.66 -9.60 -13.25
C PHE A 428 -17.93 -10.96 -12.60
N ALA A 429 -17.84 -11.01 -11.28
CA ALA A 429 -18.14 -12.22 -10.52
C ALA A 429 -19.61 -12.63 -10.70
N ALA A 430 -19.85 -13.92 -10.87
CA ALA A 430 -21.19 -14.46 -11.06
C ALA A 430 -21.92 -14.65 -9.71
N VAL A 431 -22.17 -13.56 -9.04
CA VAL A 431 -22.77 -13.53 -7.70
C VAL A 431 -24.30 -13.66 -7.68
N GLY A 432 -24.94 -13.66 -8.86
CA GLY A 432 -26.38 -13.79 -8.96
C GLY A 432 -27.16 -12.54 -8.54
N GLY A 433 -28.28 -12.74 -7.88
CA GLY A 433 -29.16 -11.67 -7.40
C GLY A 433 -30.32 -12.18 -6.56
N ARG A 434 -31.15 -11.29 -6.04
CA ARG A 434 -32.32 -11.61 -5.21
C ARG A 434 -33.61 -11.35 -6.01
N ALA A 435 -34.56 -12.29 -5.93
CA ALA A 435 -35.86 -12.14 -6.61
C ALA A 435 -36.77 -11.12 -5.91
N ALA A 436 -37.65 -10.47 -6.69
CA ALA A 436 -38.65 -9.52 -6.19
C ALA A 436 -39.76 -10.17 -5.38
N SER A 437 -40.00 -11.44 -5.57
CA SER A 437 -41.12 -12.19 -4.98
C SER A 437 -40.90 -12.61 -3.54
N GLY A 438 -40.13 -11.87 -2.78
CA GLY A 438 -39.88 -12.00 -1.34
C GLY A 438 -40.72 -13.00 -0.55
N GLY A 439 -40.64 -14.24 -0.92
CA GLY A 439 -40.88 -15.32 0.02
C GLY A 439 -39.69 -15.32 0.97
N ASN A 440 -39.70 -15.91 2.07
CA ASN A 440 -38.70 -15.97 3.12
C ASN A 440 -37.35 -15.28 2.85
N PRO A 441 -36.67 -14.72 3.85
CA PRO A 441 -35.35 -14.14 3.70
C PRO A 441 -34.33 -15.09 3.02
N GLY A 442 -34.58 -16.36 2.91
CA GLY A 442 -33.89 -17.36 2.10
C GLY A 442 -34.37 -17.50 0.67
N GLY A 443 -35.05 -16.49 0.09
CA GLY A 443 -35.45 -16.49 -1.32
C GLY A 443 -34.24 -16.47 -2.24
N SER A 444 -34.04 -17.56 -2.91
CA SER A 444 -33.20 -17.87 -4.06
C SER A 444 -32.02 -16.92 -4.30
N PHE A 445 -30.96 -17.07 -3.59
CA PHE A 445 -29.66 -16.68 -4.08
C PHE A 445 -29.36 -17.61 -5.26
N TYR A 446 -29.35 -17.08 -6.47
CA TYR A 446 -29.04 -17.86 -7.66
C TYR A 446 -27.54 -18.16 -7.72
N ARG A 447 -27.09 -19.02 -6.84
CA ARG A 447 -25.77 -19.67 -6.86
C ARG A 447 -25.92 -21.15 -7.26
N SER A 448 -26.67 -21.46 -8.28
CA SER A 448 -26.60 -22.80 -8.88
C SER A 448 -25.70 -22.80 -10.09
N ASN A 449 -25.01 -23.89 -10.35
CA ASN A 449 -24.17 -24.06 -11.55
C ASN A 449 -24.96 -23.83 -12.85
N GLU A 450 -26.26 -23.99 -12.84
CA GLU A 450 -27.14 -23.81 -13.97
C GLU A 450 -27.65 -22.36 -14.14
N GLU A 451 -27.59 -21.57 -13.07
CA GLU A 451 -28.10 -20.18 -13.04
C GLU A 451 -27.07 -19.15 -12.60
N ALA A 452 -25.77 -19.49 -12.65
CA ALA A 452 -24.70 -18.55 -12.33
C ALA A 452 -24.63 -17.44 -13.38
N TYR A 453 -24.92 -16.23 -12.95
CA TYR A 453 -24.87 -15.05 -13.83
C TYR A 453 -24.45 -13.82 -13.05
N ALA A 454 -23.77 -12.91 -13.75
CA ALA A 454 -23.54 -11.56 -13.29
C ALA A 454 -24.69 -10.66 -13.76
N ARG A 455 -25.29 -9.92 -12.85
CA ARG A 455 -26.32 -8.90 -13.16
C ARG A 455 -25.90 -7.57 -12.58
N ILE A 456 -25.93 -6.54 -13.42
CA ILE A 456 -25.51 -5.18 -13.09
C ILE A 456 -26.61 -4.21 -13.45
N TRP A 457 -27.04 -3.37 -12.52
CA TRP A 457 -27.98 -2.29 -12.82
C TRP A 457 -27.38 -1.27 -13.79
N ALA A 458 -28.21 -0.81 -14.72
CA ALA A 458 -27.98 0.44 -15.43
C ALA A 458 -28.75 1.57 -14.75
N SER A 459 -28.27 2.80 -14.91
CA SER A 459 -28.98 4.00 -14.43
C SER A 459 -30.28 4.26 -15.19
N ASP A 460 -30.36 3.81 -16.45
CA ASP A 460 -31.50 4.05 -17.30
C ASP A 460 -32.69 3.16 -16.96
N ARG A 461 -33.85 3.76 -16.97
CA ARG A 461 -35.12 3.08 -16.78
C ARG A 461 -35.74 2.66 -18.11
N ASN A 462 -36.63 1.69 -18.07
CA ASN A 462 -37.42 1.34 -19.26
C ASN A 462 -38.56 2.33 -19.47
N ASN A 463 -38.47 3.15 -20.51
CA ASN A 463 -39.47 4.15 -20.83
C ASN A 463 -40.86 3.58 -21.20
N SER A 464 -40.92 2.31 -21.61
CA SER A 464 -42.19 1.66 -21.98
C SER A 464 -42.87 0.94 -20.81
N ASP A 465 -42.13 0.69 -19.70
CA ASP A 465 -42.66 0.03 -18.49
C ASP A 465 -41.92 0.56 -17.25
N MET A 466 -42.56 1.48 -16.59
CA MET A 466 -42.01 2.18 -15.42
C MET A 466 -41.76 1.25 -14.18
N THR A 467 -42.23 0.02 -14.24
CA THR A 467 -41.95 -1.00 -13.20
C THR A 467 -40.66 -1.78 -13.49
N LYS A 468 -39.94 -1.47 -14.56
CA LYS A 468 -38.74 -2.17 -14.99
C LYS A 468 -37.59 -1.20 -15.20
N ALA A 469 -36.39 -1.66 -14.81
CA ALA A 469 -35.13 -0.99 -15.10
C ALA A 469 -34.22 -1.88 -15.95
N SER A 470 -33.29 -1.26 -16.66
CA SER A 470 -32.32 -2.00 -17.47
C SER A 470 -31.20 -2.58 -16.61
N CYS A 471 -30.69 -3.74 -16.98
CA CYS A 471 -29.49 -4.31 -16.38
C CYS A 471 -28.68 -5.10 -17.41
N LEU A 472 -27.39 -5.21 -17.18
CA LEU A 472 -26.55 -6.20 -17.85
C LEU A 472 -26.82 -7.56 -17.17
N SER A 473 -27.14 -8.57 -17.95
CA SER A 473 -27.18 -9.97 -17.52
C SER A 473 -26.63 -10.79 -18.67
N LEU A 474 -25.35 -10.76 -18.97
CA LEU A 474 -24.68 -11.33 -20.15
C LEU A 474 -25.58 -11.41 -21.44
N GLN A 475 -26.87 -11.33 -21.24
CA GLN A 475 -27.92 -11.04 -22.19
C GLN A 475 -28.68 -9.88 -21.57
N ARG A 476 -28.59 -8.70 -22.17
CA ARG A 476 -29.36 -7.54 -21.77
C ARG A 476 -30.81 -7.94 -21.45
N LYS A 477 -31.17 -7.88 -20.16
CA LYS A 477 -32.52 -8.24 -19.67
C LYS A 477 -33.10 -7.08 -18.87
N LYS A 478 -34.39 -6.87 -19.06
CA LYS A 478 -35.18 -5.97 -18.21
C LYS A 478 -35.64 -6.76 -16.99
N ASN A 479 -35.43 -6.20 -15.79
CA ASN A 479 -35.84 -6.82 -14.55
C ASN A 479 -36.76 -5.90 -13.76
N SER A 480 -37.60 -6.50 -12.90
CA SER A 480 -38.42 -5.75 -11.96
C SER A 480 -37.51 -4.90 -11.05
N VAL A 481 -37.89 -3.64 -10.84
CA VAL A 481 -37.17 -2.72 -9.94
C VAL A 481 -37.08 -3.21 -8.50
N ALA A 482 -37.97 -4.11 -8.08
CA ALA A 482 -37.97 -4.72 -6.76
C ALA A 482 -36.88 -5.79 -6.58
N ARG A 483 -36.20 -6.23 -7.64
CA ARG A 483 -35.08 -7.18 -7.52
C ARG A 483 -33.86 -6.53 -6.90
N GLY A 484 -33.12 -7.30 -6.08
CA GLY A 484 -31.80 -6.94 -5.64
C GLY A 484 -30.76 -7.52 -6.58
N ILE A 485 -29.99 -6.68 -7.24
CA ILE A 485 -28.84 -7.05 -8.08
C ILE A 485 -27.65 -6.14 -7.84
N SER A 486 -26.49 -6.54 -8.29
CA SER A 486 -25.25 -5.81 -8.07
C SER A 486 -25.21 -4.46 -8.83
N VAL A 487 -24.41 -3.57 -8.33
CA VAL A 487 -24.01 -2.32 -9.01
C VAL A 487 -22.49 -2.37 -9.24
N ARG A 488 -22.07 -2.04 -10.45
CA ARG A 488 -20.68 -1.81 -10.78
C ARG A 488 -20.54 -0.35 -11.19
N CYS A 489 -19.90 0.43 -10.35
CA CYS A 489 -19.82 1.87 -10.55
C CYS A 489 -18.88 2.24 -11.70
N VAL A 490 -19.12 3.39 -12.33
CA VAL A 490 -18.23 4.06 -13.29
C VAL A 490 -17.88 5.43 -12.74
N LYS A 491 -16.66 5.93 -13.06
CA LYS A 491 -16.23 7.26 -12.63
C LYS A 491 -17.04 8.33 -13.38
N GLU A 492 -17.47 9.36 -12.68
CA GLU A 492 -18.06 10.55 -13.27
C GLU A 492 -17.03 11.24 -14.18
N GLN A 493 -17.44 11.74 -15.34
CA GLN A 493 -16.57 12.41 -16.31
C GLN A 493 -16.72 13.93 -16.19
#